data_6855af3b0db29681c7b3809dba38f012
#
_entry.id   6855af3b0db29681c7b3809dba38f012
#
_cell.length_a   1.000
_cell.length_b   1.000
_cell.length_c   1.000
_cell.angle_alpha   90.00
_cell.angle_beta   90.00
_cell.angle_gamma   90.00
#
_symmetry.space_group_name_H-M   'P 1'
#
loop_
_entity.id
_entity.type
_entity.pdbx_description
1 polymer ?
#
loop_
_entity_poly.entity_id
_entity_poly.type
_entity_poly.pdbx_seq_one_letter_code
_entity_poly.pdbx_strand_id
1 'polypeptide(L)' 'MHDDDPPRPAPRLPSPPLDPLGVADLHAYIAELRAEITRAEAAIARKQDHRSAAEGVFKLP' A
#
# COMPACT_ATOMS: atom_id res chain seq x y z
N MET A 1 -4.36 0.49 24.17
CA MET A 1 -3.08 0.10 23.72
C MET A 1 -3.06 -1.32 23.29
N HIS A 2 -2.25 -1.64 22.39
CA HIS A 2 -2.40 -2.89 21.70
C HIS A 2 -1.18 -3.77 21.80
N ASP A 3 -0.43 -3.59 22.84
CA ASP A 3 0.74 -4.41 23.05
C ASP A 3 0.41 -5.86 23.19
N ASP A 4 -0.80 -6.13 23.70
CA ASP A 4 -1.22 -7.49 23.91
C ASP A 4 -1.88 -8.11 22.72
N ASP A 5 -2.16 -7.31 21.69
CA ASP A 5 -2.80 -7.83 20.51
C ASP A 5 -1.82 -8.70 19.74
N PRO A 6 -2.31 -9.82 19.20
CA PRO A 6 -1.43 -10.57 18.32
C PRO A 6 -1.08 -9.74 17.10
N PRO A 7 0.14 -9.89 16.58
CA PRO A 7 0.50 -9.16 15.38
C PRO A 7 -0.45 -9.52 14.25
N ARG A 8 -0.91 -8.52 13.55
CA ARG A 8 -1.73 -8.76 12.38
C ARG A 8 -0.88 -9.25 11.25
N PRO A 9 -1.37 -10.24 10.51
CA PRO A 9 -0.63 -10.61 9.31
C PRO A 9 -0.54 -9.40 8.39
N ALA A 10 0.61 -9.20 7.80
CA ALA A 10 0.77 -8.14 6.83
C ALA A 10 -0.16 -8.41 5.65
N PRO A 11 -0.78 -7.37 5.09
CA PRO A 11 -1.56 -7.57 3.88
C PRO A 11 -0.68 -8.13 2.78
N ARG A 12 -1.22 -9.06 2.04
CA ARG A 12 -0.49 -9.69 0.96
C ARG A 12 -1.23 -9.49 -0.33
N LEU A 13 -0.45 -9.26 -1.37
CA LEU A 13 -1.01 -9.23 -2.69
C LEU A 13 -1.41 -10.63 -3.12
N PRO A 14 -2.44 -10.75 -3.95
CA PRO A 14 -2.72 -12.03 -4.56
C PRO A 14 -1.49 -12.52 -5.32
N SER A 15 -1.19 -13.78 -5.14
CA SER A 15 -0.01 -14.36 -5.77
C SER A 15 -0.42 -15.61 -6.53
N PRO A 16 -1.08 -15.46 -7.66
CA PRO A 16 -1.48 -16.63 -8.44
C PRO A 16 -0.24 -17.32 -9.02
N PRO A 17 -0.34 -18.59 -9.32
CA PRO A 17 0.76 -19.23 -10.02
C PRO A 17 0.95 -18.58 -11.39
N LEU A 18 2.18 -18.30 -11.75
CA LEU A 18 2.47 -17.56 -12.96
C LEU A 18 2.68 -18.47 -14.17
N ASP A 19 3.13 -19.69 -13.92
CA ASP A 19 3.47 -20.59 -15.02
C ASP A 19 2.34 -20.85 -16.00
N PRO A 20 1.09 -21.04 -15.54
CA PRO A 20 0.01 -21.27 -16.50
C PRO A 20 -0.44 -20.03 -17.25
N LEU A 21 0.07 -18.86 -16.91
CA LEU A 21 -0.38 -17.63 -17.53
C LEU A 21 0.37 -17.38 -18.84
N GLY A 22 -0.34 -16.91 -19.83
CA GLY A 22 0.30 -16.47 -21.07
C GLY A 22 0.94 -15.10 -20.89
N VAL A 23 1.67 -14.69 -21.90
CA VAL A 23 2.39 -13.42 -21.86
C VAL A 23 1.41 -12.25 -21.66
N ALA A 24 0.29 -12.27 -22.37
CA ALA A 24 -0.71 -11.20 -22.22
C ALA A 24 -1.27 -11.16 -20.80
N ASP A 25 -1.50 -12.34 -20.22
CA ASP A 25 -2.00 -12.40 -18.85
C ASP A 25 -0.97 -11.87 -17.87
N LEU A 26 0.30 -12.14 -18.11
CA LEU A 26 1.36 -11.66 -17.26
C LEU A 26 1.47 -10.13 -17.35
N HIS A 27 1.31 -9.58 -18.54
CA HIS A 27 1.30 -8.12 -18.68
C HIS A 27 0.12 -7.50 -17.95
N ALA A 28 -1.05 -8.13 -18.03
CA ALA A 28 -2.22 -7.64 -17.31
C ALA A 28 -2.00 -7.71 -15.80
N TYR A 29 -1.37 -8.77 -15.35
CA TYR A 29 -1.07 -8.93 -13.93
C TYR A 29 -0.11 -7.82 -13.47
N ILE A 30 0.90 -7.51 -14.26
CA ILE A 30 1.82 -6.43 -13.94
C ILE A 30 1.07 -5.10 -13.85
N ALA A 31 0.14 -4.86 -14.77
CA ALA A 31 -0.64 -3.62 -14.72
C ALA A 31 -1.43 -3.51 -13.42
N GLU A 32 -2.00 -4.62 -12.97
CA GLU A 32 -2.72 -4.63 -11.70
C GLU A 32 -1.79 -4.36 -10.54
N LEU A 33 -0.60 -4.94 -10.58
CA LEU A 33 0.37 -4.69 -9.52
C LEU A 33 0.78 -3.22 -9.48
N ARG A 34 0.95 -2.61 -10.62
CA ARG A 34 1.28 -1.19 -10.67
C ARG A 34 0.18 -0.31 -10.13
N ALA A 35 -1.06 -0.68 -10.39
CA ALA A 35 -2.20 0.04 -9.83
C ALA A 35 -2.21 -0.08 -8.31
N GLU A 36 -1.88 -1.26 -7.78
CA GLU A 36 -1.80 -1.44 -6.34
C GLU A 36 -0.68 -0.63 -5.73
N ILE A 37 0.46 -0.55 -6.40
CA ILE A 37 1.56 0.29 -5.93
C ILE A 37 1.10 1.73 -5.83
N THR A 38 0.43 2.23 -6.85
CA THR A 38 -0.06 3.60 -6.85
C THR A 38 -1.05 3.83 -5.72
N ARG A 39 -1.93 2.86 -5.49
CA ARG A 39 -2.90 2.97 -4.41
C ARG A 39 -2.21 3.02 -3.05
N ALA A 40 -1.21 2.18 -2.86
CA ALA A 40 -0.47 2.15 -1.60
C ALA A 40 0.29 3.45 -1.39
N GLU A 41 0.91 3.95 -2.45
CA GLU A 41 1.63 5.22 -2.36
C GLU A 41 0.71 6.37 -2.03
N ALA A 42 -0.48 6.37 -2.61
CA ALA A 42 -1.46 7.40 -2.29
C ALA A 42 -1.89 7.32 -0.83
N ALA A 43 -2.04 6.12 -0.32
CA ALA A 43 -2.40 5.95 1.09
C ALA A 43 -1.29 6.46 2.00
N ILE A 44 -0.05 6.19 1.64
CA ILE A 44 1.10 6.69 2.40
C ILE A 44 1.09 8.21 2.40
N ALA A 45 0.89 8.80 1.23
CA ALA A 45 0.88 10.25 1.10
C ALA A 45 -0.21 10.88 1.97
N ARG A 46 -1.39 10.29 1.98
CA ARG A 46 -2.46 10.81 2.81
C ARG A 46 -2.13 10.75 4.29
N LYS A 47 -1.53 9.64 4.71
CA LYS A 47 -1.16 9.51 6.12
C LYS A 47 -0.07 10.49 6.50
N GLN A 48 0.88 10.72 5.61
CA GLN A 48 1.93 11.68 5.86
C GLN A 48 1.40 13.10 5.86
N ASP A 49 0.47 13.41 4.98
CA ASP A 49 -0.15 14.73 4.95
C ASP A 49 -0.92 15.01 6.23
N HIS A 50 -1.66 14.04 6.73
CA HIS A 50 -2.35 14.20 8.00
C HIS A 50 -1.37 14.49 9.12
N ARG A 51 -0.27 13.77 9.13
CA ARG A 51 0.73 13.96 10.14
C ARG A 51 1.37 15.34 10.04
N SER A 52 1.71 15.73 8.82
CA SER A 52 2.31 17.04 8.59
C SER A 52 1.36 18.17 8.94
N ALA A 53 0.09 18.01 8.64
CA ALA A 53 -0.89 19.02 8.99
C ALA A 53 -0.99 19.17 10.50
N ALA A 54 -1.02 18.05 11.22
CA ALA A 54 -1.08 18.08 12.67
C ALA A 54 0.15 18.75 13.25
N GLU A 55 1.32 18.45 12.71
CA GLU A 55 2.55 19.06 13.18
C GLU A 55 2.62 20.52 12.80
N GLY A 56 2.11 20.84 11.63
CA GLY A 56 2.12 22.22 11.14
C GLY A 56 1.31 23.17 11.99
N VAL A 57 0.33 22.64 12.70
CA VAL A 57 -0.46 23.47 13.60
C VAL A 57 0.42 24.12 14.66
N PHE A 58 1.45 23.43 15.07
CA PHE A 58 2.32 23.92 16.12
C PHE A 58 3.58 24.59 15.60
N LYS A 59 3.76 24.61 14.32
CA LYS A 59 4.90 25.29 13.72
C LYS A 59 4.48 26.66 13.28
N LEU A 60 4.82 27.62 14.06
CA LEU A 60 4.52 28.97 13.67
C LEU A 60 5.53 29.47 12.67
N PRO A 61 5.11 30.24 11.72
CA PRO A 61 6.03 30.81 10.74
C PRO A 61 7.03 31.74 11.39
#